data_4720cebe5a5f1606196d4eedf6f0b05a
#
_entry.id   4720cebe5a5f1606196d4eedf6f0b05a
#
_cell.length_a   1.000
_cell.length_b   1.000
_cell.length_c   1.000
_cell.angle_alpha   90.00
_cell.angle_beta   90.00
_cell.angle_gamma   90.00
#
_symmetry.space_group_name_H-M   'P 1'
#
loop_
_entity.id
_entity.type
_entity.pdbx_description
1 polymer ?
#
loop_
_entity_poly.entity_id
_entity_poly.type
_entity_poly.pdbx_seq_one_letter_code
_entity_poly.pdbx_strand_id
1 'polypeptide(L)'
;MSSLVRKIVAGVVVVALGVVGGPWVYINLIKDDAPDALTLEASSTTVAVATDITEAPSTSDVEGEWVATSESVVGYRVKEILFGQSTEGVGRTNAVTGSLVIADSTVTSANFSVDMATLTSDSDRRDRQVSGRILDVASFPTATFELTEPIVLTPAALDGAELSVTAAGTLTLRGVTKQVSIPLVAKLVDGKVSVNGSLEIVFAEWSIRDPSISAIVVEDRGLLEFLLVFGR
;
A
#
# COMPACT_ATOMS: atom_id res chain seq x y z
N MET A 1 45.54 0.45 36.86
CA MET A 1 44.45 1.35 36.49
C MET A 1 43.77 1.81 37.77
N SER A 2 43.69 3.15 37.98
CA SER A 2 43.03 3.70 39.18
C SER A 2 41.54 3.35 39.20
N SER A 3 40.95 3.32 40.40
CA SER A 3 39.51 3.02 40.59
C SER A 3 38.63 4.02 39.83
N LEU A 4 39.10 5.26 39.64
CA LEU A 4 38.47 6.29 38.86
C LEU A 4 38.38 5.93 37.38
N VAL A 5 39.48 5.44 36.80
CA VAL A 5 39.51 5.01 35.38
C VAL A 5 38.58 3.83 35.14
N ARG A 6 38.50 2.86 36.08
CA ARG A 6 37.53 1.75 35.95
C ARG A 6 36.08 2.23 35.99
N LYS A 7 35.74 3.19 36.82
CA LYS A 7 34.37 3.77 36.90
C LYS A 7 34.03 4.55 35.64
N ILE A 8 34.97 5.31 35.07
CA ILE A 8 34.79 6.04 33.82
C ILE A 8 34.59 5.06 32.67
N VAL A 9 35.44 4.04 32.56
CA VAL A 9 35.31 3.01 31.52
C VAL A 9 34.01 2.25 31.63
N ALA A 10 33.58 1.84 32.84
CA ALA A 10 32.31 1.22 33.08
C ALA A 10 31.13 2.13 32.68
N GLY A 11 31.18 3.41 33.02
CA GLY A 11 30.17 4.40 32.64
C GLY A 11 30.06 4.57 31.11
N VAL A 12 31.20 4.65 30.41
CA VAL A 12 31.24 4.76 28.95
C VAL A 12 30.68 3.49 28.26
N VAL A 13 31.01 2.31 28.80
CA VAL A 13 30.49 1.03 28.29
C VAL A 13 28.98 0.95 28.49
N VAL A 14 28.44 1.34 29.63
CA VAL A 14 26.98 1.34 29.90
C VAL A 14 26.27 2.32 28.98
N VAL A 15 26.82 3.52 28.75
CA VAL A 15 26.25 4.49 27.80
C VAL A 15 26.32 3.96 26.37
N ALA A 16 27.43 3.38 25.97
CA ALA A 16 27.58 2.80 24.62
C ALA A 16 26.59 1.63 24.40
N LEU A 17 26.41 0.77 25.39
CA LEU A 17 25.42 -0.30 25.36
C LEU A 17 23.98 0.25 25.31
N GLY A 18 23.69 1.36 26.01
CA GLY A 18 22.38 2.01 25.96
C GLY A 18 22.09 2.69 24.63
N VAL A 19 23.11 3.37 24.05
CA VAL A 19 22.95 4.12 22.79
C VAL A 19 22.93 3.21 21.56
N VAL A 20 23.65 2.10 21.57
CA VAL A 20 23.73 1.16 20.42
C VAL A 20 22.79 -0.05 20.66
N GLY A 21 22.79 -0.60 21.86
CA GLY A 21 21.99 -1.78 22.19
C GLY A 21 20.50 -1.50 22.32
N GLY A 22 20.13 -0.32 22.85
CA GLY A 22 18.73 0.08 23.00
C GLY A 22 17.96 0.12 21.67
N PRO A 23 18.45 0.85 20.66
CA PRO A 23 17.86 0.85 19.33
C PRO A 23 17.81 -0.54 18.67
N TRP A 24 18.87 -1.34 18.83
CA TRP A 24 18.90 -2.69 18.29
C TRP A 24 17.82 -3.59 18.93
N VAL A 25 17.67 -3.55 20.24
CA VAL A 25 16.63 -4.29 20.98
C VAL A 25 15.25 -3.82 20.53
N TYR A 26 15.04 -2.51 20.41
CA TYR A 26 13.77 -1.95 19.97
C TYR A 26 13.38 -2.46 18.57
N ILE A 27 14.32 -2.40 17.60
CA ILE A 27 14.04 -2.77 16.21
C ILE A 27 13.85 -4.28 16.04
N ASN A 28 14.62 -5.12 16.76
CA ASN A 28 14.64 -6.56 16.51
C ASN A 28 13.80 -7.39 17.49
N LEU A 29 13.35 -6.80 18.60
CA LEU A 29 12.61 -7.51 19.65
C LEU A 29 11.29 -6.87 20.07
N ILE A 30 11.08 -5.58 19.72
CA ILE A 30 9.91 -4.81 20.18
C ILE A 30 9.09 -4.30 19.01
N LYS A 31 9.75 -3.82 17.94
CA LYS A 31 9.06 -3.35 16.73
C LYS A 31 8.59 -4.59 15.95
N ASP A 32 7.31 -4.62 15.60
CA ASP A 32 6.79 -5.64 14.70
C ASP A 32 7.43 -5.48 13.30
N ASP A 33 7.61 -6.60 12.61
CA ASP A 33 8.04 -6.60 11.23
C ASP A 33 7.01 -5.88 10.35
N ALA A 34 7.50 -5.21 9.31
CA ALA A 34 6.60 -4.59 8.35
C ALA A 34 5.73 -5.67 7.69
N PRO A 35 4.41 -5.43 7.53
CA PRO A 35 3.55 -6.40 6.87
C PRO A 35 4.02 -6.64 5.42
N ASP A 36 3.85 -7.86 4.94
CA ASP A 36 4.20 -8.26 3.59
C ASP A 36 3.56 -7.34 2.54
N ALA A 37 4.17 -7.27 1.35
CA ALA A 37 3.60 -6.55 0.21
C ALA A 37 2.21 -7.13 -0.15
N LEU A 38 1.32 -6.25 -0.62
CA LEU A 38 0.01 -6.69 -1.08
C LEU A 38 0.16 -7.54 -2.35
N THR A 39 -0.50 -8.71 -2.37
CA THR A 39 -0.50 -9.65 -3.50
C THR A 39 -1.92 -10.17 -3.74
N LEU A 40 -2.19 -10.71 -4.93
CA LEU A 40 -3.48 -11.34 -5.23
C LEU A 40 -3.77 -12.55 -4.32
N GLU A 41 -2.75 -13.25 -3.86
CA GLU A 41 -2.88 -14.41 -2.97
C GLU A 41 -3.37 -14.00 -1.56
N ALA A 42 -3.14 -12.75 -1.15
CA ALA A 42 -3.61 -12.24 0.13
C ALA A 42 -5.15 -12.19 0.23
N SER A 43 -5.86 -12.19 -0.91
CA SER A 43 -7.33 -12.28 -0.95
C SER A 43 -7.86 -13.68 -0.70
N SER A 44 -7.00 -14.71 -0.69
CA SER A 44 -7.39 -16.13 -0.63
C SER A 44 -7.37 -16.70 0.79
N THR A 45 -7.11 -15.93 1.82
CA THR A 45 -7.04 -16.43 3.20
C THR A 45 -8.41 -16.41 3.86
N THR A 46 -9.16 -17.43 3.65
CA THR A 46 -10.04 -18.20 4.53
C THR A 46 -11.21 -18.79 3.74
N VAL A 47 -11.15 -20.01 3.38
CA VAL A 47 -12.06 -21.11 3.69
C VAL A 47 -11.61 -22.33 2.90
N ALA A 48 -11.14 -23.35 3.58
CA ALA A 48 -11.07 -24.70 3.05
C ALA A 48 -12.50 -25.26 2.93
N VAL A 49 -12.69 -26.09 1.88
CA VAL A 49 -13.78 -27.03 1.65
C VAL A 49 -15.02 -26.51 0.92
N ALA A 50 -15.11 -26.81 -0.36
CA ALA A 50 -16.02 -27.82 -0.90
C ALA A 50 -15.81 -27.85 -2.41
N THR A 51 -15.51 -29.04 -2.89
CA THR A 51 -15.52 -29.39 -4.31
C THR A 51 -16.95 -29.26 -4.83
N ASP A 52 -17.21 -28.15 -5.50
CA ASP A 52 -18.35 -28.08 -6.42
C ASP A 52 -17.80 -27.57 -7.75
N ILE A 53 -18.03 -28.32 -8.79
CA ILE A 53 -17.61 -28.00 -10.16
C ILE A 53 -18.50 -26.84 -10.59
N THR A 54 -18.08 -25.61 -10.30
CA THR A 54 -18.77 -24.42 -10.80
C THR A 54 -18.36 -24.22 -12.25
N GLU A 55 -19.34 -24.25 -13.11
CA GLU A 55 -19.28 -23.93 -14.54
C GLU A 55 -18.49 -22.63 -14.75
N ALA A 56 -17.57 -22.61 -15.71
CA ALA A 56 -16.80 -21.41 -16.05
C ALA A 56 -17.74 -20.23 -16.31
N PRO A 57 -17.49 -19.04 -15.76
CA PRO A 57 -18.37 -17.89 -15.96
C PRO A 57 -18.44 -17.57 -17.45
N SER A 58 -19.67 -17.45 -17.96
CA SER A 58 -19.91 -17.00 -19.33
C SER A 58 -19.46 -15.55 -19.49
N THR A 59 -18.99 -15.13 -20.66
CA THR A 59 -18.57 -13.74 -20.92
C THR A 59 -19.61 -12.70 -20.54
N SER A 60 -20.90 -13.04 -20.56
CA SER A 60 -22.00 -12.20 -20.08
C SER A 60 -21.99 -11.98 -18.55
N ASP A 61 -21.32 -12.83 -17.77
CA ASP A 61 -21.32 -12.75 -16.32
C ASP A 61 -20.30 -11.74 -15.78
N VAL A 62 -19.41 -11.19 -16.62
CA VAL A 62 -18.44 -10.17 -16.22
C VAL A 62 -18.85 -8.74 -16.61
N GLU A 63 -19.82 -8.61 -17.51
CA GLU A 63 -20.30 -7.32 -18.01
C GLU A 63 -21.06 -6.53 -16.93
N GLY A 64 -20.87 -5.22 -16.90
CA GLY A 64 -21.57 -4.29 -16.01
C GLY A 64 -20.68 -3.59 -15.01
N GLU A 65 -21.29 -3.00 -14.00
CA GLU A 65 -20.60 -2.25 -12.94
C GLU A 65 -20.16 -3.17 -11.80
N TRP A 66 -18.95 -2.95 -11.33
CA TRP A 66 -18.32 -3.62 -10.21
C TRP A 66 -17.91 -2.57 -9.18
N VAL A 67 -18.27 -2.76 -7.91
CA VAL A 67 -18.06 -1.79 -6.84
C VAL A 67 -16.96 -2.29 -5.90
N ALA A 68 -16.07 -1.40 -5.47
CA ALA A 68 -15.04 -1.72 -4.50
C ALA A 68 -15.66 -2.20 -3.17
N THR A 69 -15.16 -3.33 -2.67
CA THR A 69 -15.61 -3.92 -1.42
C THR A 69 -14.72 -3.53 -0.25
N SER A 70 -15.15 -3.81 0.99
CA SER A 70 -14.37 -3.60 2.20
C SER A 70 -13.11 -4.49 2.30
N GLU A 71 -12.95 -5.46 1.39
CA GLU A 71 -11.73 -6.27 1.26
C GLU A 71 -10.62 -5.51 0.53
N SER A 72 -10.94 -4.39 -0.12
CA SER A 72 -9.97 -3.52 -0.78
C SER A 72 -9.02 -2.91 0.26
N VAL A 73 -7.73 -2.87 -0.07
CA VAL A 73 -6.68 -2.28 0.75
C VAL A 73 -5.83 -1.38 -0.11
N VAL A 74 -5.58 -0.16 0.35
CA VAL A 74 -4.63 0.77 -0.27
C VAL A 74 -3.68 1.27 0.81
N GLY A 75 -2.42 1.48 0.47
CA GLY A 75 -1.46 1.95 1.44
C GLY A 75 -0.19 2.51 0.83
N TYR A 76 0.73 2.80 1.72
CA TYR A 76 2.09 3.20 1.37
C TYR A 76 3.10 2.25 2.01
N ARG A 77 4.25 2.13 1.36
CA ARG A 77 5.45 1.47 1.88
C ARG A 77 6.64 2.37 1.60
N VAL A 78 7.43 2.67 2.63
CA VAL A 78 8.62 3.51 2.55
C VAL A 78 9.80 2.81 3.20
N LYS A 79 10.98 2.93 2.60
CA LYS A 79 12.23 2.48 3.21
C LYS A 79 12.75 3.58 4.12
N GLU A 80 13.16 3.18 5.31
CA GLU A 80 13.68 4.10 6.32
C GLU A 80 14.93 3.53 7.01
N ILE A 81 15.80 4.41 7.46
CA ILE A 81 16.93 4.08 8.34
C ILE A 81 16.57 4.58 9.73
N LEU A 82 16.33 3.66 10.65
CA LEU A 82 16.01 3.93 12.03
C LEU A 82 17.23 3.63 12.91
N PHE A 83 17.83 4.66 13.51
CA PHE A 83 19.07 4.54 14.30
C PHE A 83 20.20 3.77 13.59
N GLY A 84 20.34 3.96 12.27
CA GLY A 84 21.38 3.32 11.46
C GLY A 84 21.05 1.91 10.97
N GLN A 85 19.86 1.39 11.19
CA GLN A 85 19.38 0.11 10.68
C GLN A 85 18.27 0.33 9.63
N SER A 86 18.35 -0.42 8.52
CA SER A 86 17.34 -0.40 7.48
C SER A 86 16.05 -1.07 7.97
N THR A 87 14.94 -0.38 7.80
CA THR A 87 13.59 -0.88 8.12
C THR A 87 12.59 -0.34 7.10
N GLU A 88 11.33 -0.74 7.23
CA GLU A 88 10.24 -0.23 6.42
C GLU A 88 9.15 0.36 7.31
N GLY A 89 8.53 1.44 6.82
CA GLY A 89 7.30 1.99 7.35
C GLY A 89 6.16 1.68 6.39
N VAL A 90 5.11 1.02 6.89
CA VAL A 90 3.92 0.66 6.10
C VAL A 90 2.68 1.21 6.79
N GLY A 91 1.80 1.83 6.01
CA GLY A 91 0.48 2.23 6.48
C GLY A 91 -0.58 1.87 5.46
N ARG A 92 -1.75 1.43 5.92
CA ARG A 92 -2.83 0.91 5.08
C ARG A 92 -4.19 1.40 5.52
N THR A 93 -5.15 1.36 4.60
CA THR A 93 -6.56 1.60 4.87
C THR A 93 -7.45 0.72 3.99
N ASN A 94 -8.63 0.38 4.50
CA ASN A 94 -9.71 -0.26 3.74
C ASN A 94 -10.81 0.73 3.33
N ALA A 95 -10.67 2.01 3.68
CA ALA A 95 -11.63 3.04 3.31
C ALA A 95 -11.46 3.46 1.84
N VAL A 96 -11.77 2.54 0.97
CA VAL A 96 -11.72 2.68 -0.49
C VAL A 96 -13.13 2.62 -1.04
N THR A 97 -13.49 3.57 -1.88
CA THR A 97 -14.75 3.60 -2.63
C THR A 97 -14.48 3.77 -4.11
N GLY A 98 -15.40 3.35 -4.93
CA GLY A 98 -15.28 3.50 -6.38
C GLY A 98 -15.82 2.31 -7.12
N SER A 99 -15.76 2.37 -8.43
CA SER A 99 -16.26 1.31 -9.31
C SER A 99 -15.43 1.19 -10.58
N LEU A 100 -15.60 0.09 -11.26
CA LEU A 100 -15.19 -0.11 -12.64
C LEU A 100 -16.38 -0.64 -13.46
N VAL A 101 -16.37 -0.35 -14.75
CA VAL A 101 -17.39 -0.81 -15.69
C VAL A 101 -16.72 -1.66 -16.76
N ILE A 102 -17.25 -2.86 -16.95
CA ILE A 102 -16.86 -3.76 -18.04
C ILE A 102 -17.97 -3.77 -19.07
N ALA A 103 -17.63 -3.49 -20.33
CA ALA A 103 -18.51 -3.57 -21.47
C ALA A 103 -17.72 -4.07 -22.69
N ASP A 104 -18.32 -4.99 -23.47
CA ASP A 104 -17.70 -5.58 -24.65
C ASP A 104 -16.28 -6.14 -24.37
N SER A 105 -16.15 -6.88 -23.25
CA SER A 105 -14.86 -7.43 -22.78
C SER A 105 -13.77 -6.38 -22.57
N THR A 106 -14.16 -5.17 -22.21
CA THR A 106 -13.26 -4.03 -21.99
C THR A 106 -13.63 -3.32 -20.71
N VAL A 107 -12.65 -3.02 -19.86
CA VAL A 107 -12.85 -2.05 -18.76
C VAL A 107 -12.89 -0.67 -19.39
N THR A 108 -14.09 -0.11 -19.53
CA THR A 108 -14.33 1.16 -20.20
C THR A 108 -14.14 2.36 -19.28
N SER A 109 -14.33 2.17 -18.00
CA SER A 109 -14.08 3.18 -16.96
C SER A 109 -13.71 2.53 -15.64
N ALA A 110 -12.90 3.22 -14.83
CA ALA A 110 -12.63 2.88 -13.45
C ALA A 110 -12.29 4.15 -12.68
N ASN A 111 -12.86 4.31 -11.49
CA ASN A 111 -12.57 5.44 -10.61
C ASN A 111 -12.53 4.97 -9.17
N PHE A 112 -11.60 5.53 -8.38
CA PHE A 112 -11.42 5.18 -6.98
C PHE A 112 -11.11 6.40 -6.14
N SER A 113 -11.61 6.39 -4.92
CA SER A 113 -11.32 7.39 -3.90
C SER A 113 -10.94 6.70 -2.60
N VAL A 114 -9.88 7.17 -1.98
CA VAL A 114 -9.35 6.66 -0.71
C VAL A 114 -9.46 7.75 0.35
N ASP A 115 -10.06 7.44 1.50
CA ASP A 115 -10.06 8.33 2.66
C ASP A 115 -8.70 8.28 3.35
N MET A 116 -7.91 9.35 3.17
CA MET A 116 -6.55 9.44 3.69
C MET A 116 -6.49 9.60 5.21
N ALA A 117 -7.60 9.99 5.86
CA ALA A 117 -7.66 10.13 7.32
C ALA A 117 -7.68 8.78 8.05
N THR A 118 -7.96 7.71 7.34
CA THR A 118 -8.08 6.36 7.89
C THR A 118 -6.80 5.53 7.73
N LEU A 119 -5.74 6.10 7.15
CA LEU A 119 -4.45 5.43 7.04
C LEU A 119 -3.86 5.18 8.43
N THR A 120 -3.55 3.93 8.73
CA THR A 120 -2.94 3.48 9.98
C THR A 120 -1.71 2.62 9.74
N SER A 121 -0.77 2.66 10.66
CA SER A 121 0.46 1.86 10.66
C SER A 121 0.67 1.17 12.02
N ASP A 122 1.85 0.60 12.22
CA ASP A 122 2.32 0.04 13.50
C ASP A 122 2.59 1.11 14.58
N SER A 123 2.41 2.41 14.29
CA SER A 123 2.80 3.50 15.18
C SER A 123 1.87 4.72 15.10
N ASP A 124 1.13 4.98 16.16
CA ASP A 124 0.31 6.20 16.31
C ASP A 124 1.12 7.50 16.08
N ARG A 125 2.41 7.48 16.38
CA ARG A 125 3.28 8.63 16.13
C ARG A 125 3.51 8.82 14.64
N ARG A 126 3.72 7.73 13.89
CA ARG A 126 3.83 7.77 12.42
C ARG A 126 2.52 8.25 11.82
N ASP A 127 1.40 7.72 12.26
CA ASP A 127 0.06 8.06 11.74
C ASP A 127 -0.24 9.55 11.90
N ARG A 128 0.07 10.14 13.07
CA ARG A 128 -0.05 11.59 13.27
C ARG A 128 0.86 12.41 12.38
N GLN A 129 2.07 11.92 12.06
CA GLN A 129 2.99 12.61 11.15
C GLN A 129 2.54 12.49 9.70
N VAL A 130 2.08 11.31 9.29
CA VAL A 130 1.56 11.04 7.95
C VAL A 130 0.33 11.89 7.70
N SER A 131 -0.66 11.84 8.57
CA SER A 131 -1.91 12.60 8.41
C SER A 131 -1.72 14.12 8.49
N GLY A 132 -0.80 14.58 9.33
CA GLY A 132 -0.54 16.01 9.52
C GLY A 132 0.50 16.55 8.54
N ARG A 133 1.78 16.49 8.93
CA ARG A 133 2.88 17.17 8.24
C ARG A 133 3.16 16.64 6.82
N ILE A 134 3.00 15.33 6.60
CA ILE A 134 3.43 14.68 5.35
C ILE A 134 2.34 14.82 4.29
N LEU A 135 1.14 14.31 4.55
CA LEU A 135 0.04 14.29 3.59
C LEU A 135 -0.93 15.49 3.73
N ASP A 136 -0.92 16.18 4.90
CA ASP A 136 -1.83 17.30 5.17
C ASP A 136 -3.30 16.93 4.90
N VAL A 137 -3.74 15.86 5.55
CA VAL A 137 -5.06 15.24 5.32
C VAL A 137 -6.21 16.20 5.61
N ALA A 138 -5.99 17.19 6.51
CA ALA A 138 -6.99 18.23 6.78
C ALA A 138 -7.29 19.09 5.53
N SER A 139 -6.29 19.32 4.68
CA SER A 139 -6.43 20.07 3.42
C SER A 139 -6.72 19.15 2.23
N PHE A 140 -6.22 17.91 2.27
CA PHE A 140 -6.32 16.93 1.19
C PHE A 140 -6.84 15.60 1.74
N PRO A 141 -8.14 15.50 2.08
CA PRO A 141 -8.70 14.33 2.78
C PRO A 141 -8.77 13.07 1.91
N THR A 142 -8.71 13.20 0.59
CA THR A 142 -8.84 12.08 -0.34
C THR A 142 -7.70 12.01 -1.34
N ALA A 143 -7.36 10.79 -1.74
CA ALA A 143 -6.61 10.51 -2.96
C ALA A 143 -7.55 9.84 -3.97
N THR A 144 -7.43 10.19 -5.25
CA THR A 144 -8.33 9.65 -6.30
C THR A 144 -7.55 9.18 -7.52
N PHE A 145 -8.05 8.14 -8.15
CA PHE A 145 -7.58 7.65 -9.45
C PHE A 145 -8.75 7.57 -10.42
N GLU A 146 -8.50 7.92 -11.67
CA GLU A 146 -9.44 7.80 -12.78
C GLU A 146 -8.72 7.19 -14.00
N LEU A 147 -9.25 6.09 -14.52
CA LEU A 147 -8.75 5.43 -15.72
C LEU A 147 -8.98 6.34 -16.93
N THR A 148 -7.94 6.55 -17.75
CA THR A 148 -8.02 7.41 -18.95
C THR A 148 -7.98 6.63 -20.26
N GLU A 149 -7.49 5.39 -20.23
CA GLU A 149 -7.44 4.52 -21.40
C GLU A 149 -8.15 3.19 -21.08
N PRO A 150 -9.05 2.70 -21.94
CA PRO A 150 -9.73 1.44 -21.73
C PRO A 150 -8.73 0.26 -21.67
N ILE A 151 -9.08 -0.77 -20.87
CA ILE A 151 -8.28 -1.99 -20.75
C ILE A 151 -9.04 -3.14 -21.38
N VAL A 152 -8.47 -3.73 -22.44
CA VAL A 152 -9.06 -4.89 -23.12
C VAL A 152 -8.76 -6.16 -22.30
N LEU A 153 -9.82 -6.90 -21.99
CA LEU A 153 -9.74 -8.18 -21.29
C LEU A 153 -9.50 -9.31 -22.31
N THR A 154 -8.53 -10.15 -22.04
CA THR A 154 -8.29 -11.32 -22.88
C THR A 154 -9.32 -12.41 -22.58
N PRO A 155 -9.65 -13.31 -23.55
CA PRO A 155 -10.53 -14.45 -23.28
C PRO A 155 -10.07 -15.28 -22.08
N ALA A 156 -8.76 -15.50 -21.92
CA ALA A 156 -8.21 -16.24 -20.79
C ALA A 156 -8.48 -15.51 -19.43
N ALA A 157 -8.43 -14.17 -19.41
CA ALA A 157 -8.75 -13.41 -18.21
C ALA A 157 -10.24 -13.50 -17.85
N LEU A 158 -11.11 -13.53 -18.85
CA LEU A 158 -12.55 -13.76 -18.65
C LEU A 158 -12.83 -15.17 -18.10
N ASP A 159 -11.97 -16.14 -18.43
CA ASP A 159 -12.01 -17.51 -17.90
C ASP A 159 -11.25 -17.68 -16.56
N GLY A 160 -10.89 -16.56 -15.90
CA GLY A 160 -10.27 -16.57 -14.58
C GLY A 160 -8.73 -16.66 -14.56
N ALA A 161 -8.07 -16.59 -15.71
CA ALA A 161 -6.61 -16.45 -15.74
C ALA A 161 -6.16 -15.05 -15.29
N GLU A 162 -4.93 -14.94 -14.84
CA GLU A 162 -4.35 -13.66 -14.49
C GLU A 162 -4.13 -12.78 -15.73
N LEU A 163 -4.51 -11.51 -15.61
CA LEU A 163 -4.25 -10.47 -16.59
C LEU A 163 -3.19 -9.52 -16.05
N SER A 164 -2.00 -9.51 -16.68
CA SER A 164 -0.98 -8.49 -16.42
C SER A 164 -1.10 -7.38 -17.44
N VAL A 165 -1.29 -6.15 -17.00
CA VAL A 165 -1.52 -4.99 -17.88
C VAL A 165 -1.01 -3.70 -17.21
N THR A 166 -0.84 -2.66 -18.00
CA THR A 166 -0.56 -1.31 -17.49
C THR A 166 -1.83 -0.46 -17.61
N ALA A 167 -2.30 0.08 -16.49
CA ALA A 167 -3.41 1.02 -16.46
C ALA A 167 -2.87 2.46 -16.61
N ALA A 168 -3.32 3.15 -17.65
CA ALA A 168 -3.08 4.58 -17.81
C ALA A 168 -4.22 5.36 -17.15
N GLY A 169 -3.90 6.34 -16.32
CA GLY A 169 -4.91 7.09 -15.59
C GLY A 169 -4.39 8.39 -14.98
N THR A 170 -5.30 9.11 -14.38
CA THR A 170 -5.02 10.34 -13.63
C THR A 170 -5.08 10.06 -12.14
N LEU A 171 -3.97 10.26 -11.43
CA LEU A 171 -3.89 10.18 -9.98
C LEU A 171 -3.87 11.59 -9.39
N THR A 172 -4.73 11.82 -8.40
CA THR A 172 -4.67 13.01 -7.54
C THR A 172 -4.26 12.59 -6.14
N LEU A 173 -3.13 13.12 -5.68
CA LEU A 173 -2.58 12.87 -4.35
C LEU A 173 -2.07 14.18 -3.77
N ARG A 174 -2.48 14.50 -2.53
CA ARG A 174 -2.08 15.72 -1.82
C ARG A 174 -2.26 16.99 -2.67
N GLY A 175 -3.37 17.08 -3.39
CA GLY A 175 -3.71 18.22 -4.25
C GLY A 175 -2.92 18.33 -5.55
N VAL A 176 -2.02 17.41 -5.82
CA VAL A 176 -1.30 17.31 -7.10
C VAL A 176 -1.98 16.26 -7.98
N THR A 177 -2.24 16.62 -9.24
CA THR A 177 -2.85 15.72 -10.22
C THR A 177 -1.86 15.44 -11.35
N LYS A 178 -1.63 14.16 -11.65
CA LYS A 178 -0.70 13.72 -12.70
C LYS A 178 -1.26 12.54 -13.49
N GLN A 179 -0.87 12.45 -14.76
CA GLN A 179 -0.99 11.24 -15.54
C GLN A 179 0.01 10.20 -15.01
N VAL A 180 -0.47 8.99 -14.81
CA VAL A 180 0.35 7.87 -14.32
C VAL A 180 0.08 6.62 -15.16
N SER A 181 1.08 5.73 -15.17
CA SER A 181 0.98 4.39 -15.77
C SER A 181 1.32 3.37 -14.70
N ILE A 182 0.34 2.57 -14.31
CA ILE A 182 0.44 1.65 -13.18
C ILE A 182 0.46 0.22 -13.69
N PRO A 183 1.56 -0.52 -13.54
CA PRO A 183 1.57 -1.96 -13.78
C PRO A 183 0.68 -2.63 -12.74
N LEU A 184 -0.22 -3.48 -13.20
CA LEU A 184 -1.14 -4.22 -12.34
C LEU A 184 -1.36 -5.64 -12.82
N VAL A 185 -1.79 -6.49 -11.91
CA VAL A 185 -2.27 -7.83 -12.17
C VAL A 185 -3.71 -7.93 -11.68
N ALA A 186 -4.59 -8.43 -12.53
CA ALA A 186 -6.01 -8.63 -12.21
C ALA A 186 -6.40 -10.08 -12.37
N LYS A 187 -7.40 -10.54 -11.59
CA LYS A 187 -7.93 -11.89 -11.66
C LYS A 187 -9.40 -11.90 -11.26
N LEU A 188 -10.19 -12.67 -11.98
CA LEU A 188 -11.56 -12.99 -11.60
C LEU A 188 -11.56 -14.33 -10.83
N VAL A 189 -11.98 -14.30 -9.57
CA VAL A 189 -12.05 -15.48 -8.69
C VAL A 189 -13.31 -15.38 -7.84
N ASP A 190 -14.08 -16.46 -7.75
CA ASP A 190 -15.26 -16.58 -6.91
C ASP A 190 -16.27 -15.43 -7.08
N GLY A 191 -16.46 -14.97 -8.32
CA GLY A 191 -17.35 -13.86 -8.64
C GLY A 191 -16.88 -12.49 -8.17
N LYS A 192 -15.59 -12.34 -7.84
CA LYS A 192 -14.94 -11.07 -7.50
C LYS A 192 -13.80 -10.77 -8.47
N VAL A 193 -13.62 -9.51 -8.80
CA VAL A 193 -12.46 -9.02 -9.53
C VAL A 193 -11.44 -8.48 -8.53
N SER A 194 -10.29 -9.13 -8.45
CA SER A 194 -9.17 -8.67 -7.62
C SER A 194 -8.10 -8.03 -8.49
N VAL A 195 -7.63 -6.84 -8.11
CA VAL A 195 -6.61 -6.06 -8.83
C VAL A 195 -5.51 -5.66 -7.86
N ASN A 196 -4.29 -6.07 -8.14
CA ASN A 196 -3.10 -5.73 -7.37
C ASN A 196 -2.14 -4.90 -8.20
N GLY A 197 -1.52 -3.91 -7.59
CA GLY A 197 -0.51 -3.10 -8.25
C GLY A 197 0.24 -2.19 -7.28
N SER A 198 1.27 -1.53 -7.81
CA SER A 198 2.00 -0.52 -7.08
C SER A 198 2.54 0.56 -8.00
N LEU A 199 2.74 1.76 -7.44
CA LEU A 199 3.29 2.91 -8.13
C LEU A 199 4.35 3.57 -7.24
N GLU A 200 5.53 3.85 -7.82
CA GLU A 200 6.54 4.65 -7.13
C GLU A 200 6.10 6.12 -7.05
N ILE A 201 6.14 6.69 -5.86
CA ILE A 201 5.83 8.08 -5.56
C ILE A 201 7.11 8.79 -5.15
N VAL A 202 7.69 9.59 -6.04
CA VAL A 202 8.81 10.50 -5.71
C VAL A 202 8.22 11.70 -4.98
N PHE A 203 8.55 11.89 -3.71
CA PHE A 203 7.86 12.81 -2.81
C PHE A 203 7.83 14.26 -3.30
N ALA A 204 8.97 14.75 -3.81
CA ALA A 204 9.07 16.11 -4.33
C ALA A 204 8.10 16.40 -5.48
N GLU A 205 7.80 15.39 -6.29
CA GLU A 205 6.88 15.51 -7.42
C GLU A 205 5.42 15.63 -7.03
N TRP A 206 5.07 15.17 -5.81
CA TRP A 206 3.72 15.19 -5.25
C TRP A 206 3.56 16.22 -4.14
N SER A 207 4.49 17.17 -4.05
CA SER A 207 4.53 18.19 -2.98
C SER A 207 4.57 17.57 -1.57
N ILE A 208 4.93 16.29 -1.43
CA ILE A 208 5.11 15.62 -0.16
C ILE A 208 6.43 16.09 0.44
N ARG A 209 6.38 16.58 1.68
CA ARG A 209 7.58 17.04 2.40
C ARG A 209 8.42 15.86 2.82
N ASP A 210 9.73 16.04 2.88
CA ASP A 210 10.65 15.04 3.42
C ASP A 210 10.14 14.50 4.77
N PRO A 211 9.85 13.19 4.86
CA PRO A 211 9.34 12.59 6.08
C PRO A 211 10.39 12.44 7.18
N SER A 212 11.67 12.58 6.85
CA SER A 212 12.80 12.37 7.77
C SER A 212 12.71 13.25 9.01
N ILE A 213 13.18 12.71 10.14
CA ILE A 213 13.38 13.38 11.42
C ILE A 213 14.72 12.93 12.01
N SER A 214 15.19 13.59 13.08
CA SER A 214 16.57 13.44 13.61
C SER A 214 17.10 12.01 13.76
N ALA A 215 16.24 11.03 14.05
CA ALA A 215 16.64 9.62 14.25
C ALA A 215 16.15 8.67 13.16
N ILE A 216 15.38 9.18 12.19
CA ILE A 216 14.77 8.40 11.13
C ILE A 216 15.03 9.12 9.81
N VAL A 217 15.77 8.46 8.92
CA VAL A 217 15.99 8.94 7.56
C VAL A 217 15.12 8.11 6.62
N VAL A 218 14.22 8.75 5.89
CA VAL A 218 13.33 8.12 4.92
C VAL A 218 13.85 8.39 3.52
N GLU A 219 13.76 7.43 2.61
CA GLU A 219 14.08 7.66 1.19
C GLU A 219 13.20 8.79 0.62
N ASP A 220 13.65 9.43 -0.46
CA ASP A 220 12.94 10.51 -1.15
C ASP A 220 11.70 10.05 -1.94
N ARG A 221 11.38 8.77 -1.82
CA ARG A 221 10.29 8.09 -2.50
C ARG A 221 9.69 6.98 -1.65
N GLY A 222 8.53 6.52 -2.05
CA GLY A 222 7.85 5.36 -1.49
C GLY A 222 7.02 4.66 -2.55
N LEU A 223 6.43 3.54 -2.20
CA LEU A 223 5.44 2.85 -3.01
C LEU A 223 4.04 3.19 -2.51
N LEU A 224 3.16 3.59 -3.40
CA LEU A 224 1.73 3.41 -3.25
C LEU A 224 1.45 1.96 -3.64
N GLU A 225 0.89 1.15 -2.74
CA GLU A 225 0.52 -0.24 -2.98
C GLU A 225 -0.98 -0.42 -2.81
N PHE A 226 -1.59 -1.30 -3.61
CA PHE A 226 -3.02 -1.58 -3.47
C PHE A 226 -3.36 -3.03 -3.85
N LEU A 227 -4.40 -3.51 -3.18
CA LEU A 227 -5.18 -4.68 -3.57
C LEU A 227 -6.64 -4.23 -3.56
N LEU A 228 -7.23 -4.07 -4.74
CA LEU A 228 -8.63 -3.70 -4.88
C LEU A 228 -9.45 -4.95 -5.17
N VAL A 229 -10.55 -5.11 -4.46
CA VAL A 229 -11.47 -6.24 -4.61
C VAL A 229 -12.85 -5.68 -4.92
N PHE A 230 -13.37 -6.08 -6.05
CA PHE A 230 -14.68 -5.64 -6.55
C PHE A 230 -15.69 -6.76 -6.50
N GLY A 231 -16.91 -6.41 -6.10
CA GLY A 231 -18.09 -7.25 -6.14
C GLY A 231 -19.23 -6.56 -6.91
N ARG A 232 -20.28 -7.29 -7.15
CA ARG A 232 -21.53 -6.79 -7.71
C ARG A 232 -22.57 -6.57 -6.63
#